data_d61663d2977285d4d465d6fb38cf37c9
#
_entry.id   d61663d2977285d4d465d6fb38cf37c9
#
_cell.length_a   1.000
_cell.length_b   1.000
_cell.length_c   1.000
_cell.angle_alpha   90.00
_cell.angle_beta   90.00
_cell.angle_gamma   90.00
#
_symmetry.space_group_name_H-M   'P 1'
#
loop_
_entity.id
_entity.type
_entity.pdbx_description
1 polymer ?
#
loop_
_entity_poly.entity_id
_entity_poly.type
_entity_poly.pdbx_seq_one_letter_code
_entity_poly.pdbx_strand_id
1 'polypeptide(L)'
;MKEQFLFSGSEVRELDRIAIEEFKIPGLTLMRRAADACVGQIVFRYPQIGEVTLFCGGGNNAGDGYIIAGILAEKGHRVLVNVVGDPAKLGSDALVAYEYCESSGAQLEFDNFQIVGDLIVDALLGTGLSGLVRG
;
A
#
# COMPACT_ATOMS: atom_id res chain seq x y z
N MET A 1 -8.36 -4.07 -24.44
CA MET A 1 -7.33 -4.44 -23.48
C MET A 1 -7.26 -3.41 -22.38
N LYS A 2 -7.25 -3.85 -21.15
CA LYS A 2 -7.22 -2.94 -20.02
C LYS A 2 -5.79 -2.56 -19.68
N GLU A 3 -5.60 -1.32 -19.33
CA GLU A 3 -4.32 -0.86 -18.82
C GLU A 3 -4.24 -1.09 -17.32
N GLN A 4 -3.05 -1.41 -16.85
CA GLN A 4 -2.79 -1.53 -15.42
C GLN A 4 -2.01 -0.31 -14.97
N PHE A 5 -2.41 0.24 -13.83
CA PHE A 5 -1.78 1.43 -13.26
C PHE A 5 -1.02 1.06 -12.01
N LEU A 6 0.15 1.67 -11.83
CA LEU A 6 1.02 1.42 -10.69
C LEU A 6 1.17 2.66 -9.83
N PHE A 7 1.00 2.47 -8.52
CA PHE A 7 1.43 3.45 -7.54
C PHE A 7 2.66 2.87 -6.84
N SER A 8 3.76 3.59 -6.93
CA SER A 8 5.01 3.15 -6.33
C SER A 8 5.04 3.46 -4.85
N GLY A 9 5.50 2.51 -4.06
CA GLY A 9 5.75 2.74 -2.64
C GLY A 9 6.78 3.84 -2.41
N SER A 10 7.69 4.04 -3.35
CA SER A 10 8.68 5.11 -3.24
C SER A 10 8.05 6.50 -3.28
N GLU A 11 6.95 6.67 -3.99
CA GLU A 11 6.23 7.95 -4.02
C GLU A 11 5.62 8.26 -2.65
N VAL A 12 5.02 7.26 -2.03
CA VAL A 12 4.43 7.41 -0.70
C VAL A 12 5.52 7.67 0.34
N ARG A 13 6.63 6.95 0.26
CA ARG A 13 7.72 7.11 1.20
C ARG A 13 8.40 8.46 1.14
N GLU A 14 8.47 9.07 -0.03
CA GLU A 14 9.08 10.39 -0.16
C GLU A 14 8.29 11.42 0.65
N LEU A 15 6.97 11.35 0.62
CA LEU A 15 6.12 12.22 1.43
C LEU A 15 6.33 11.95 2.92
N ASP A 16 6.39 10.69 3.32
CA ASP A 16 6.64 10.30 4.71
C ASP A 16 7.97 10.84 5.21
N ARG A 17 9.03 10.68 4.42
CA ARG A 17 10.37 11.12 4.79
C ARG A 17 10.40 12.61 5.05
N ILE A 18 9.83 13.39 4.16
CA ILE A 18 9.78 14.85 4.30
C ILE A 18 9.07 15.24 5.58
N ALA A 19 7.94 14.63 5.83
CA ALA A 19 7.13 15.01 6.98
C ALA A 19 7.77 14.58 8.31
N ILE A 20 8.40 13.41 8.38
CA ILE A 20 9.12 12.99 9.59
C ILE A 20 10.28 13.92 9.88
N GLU A 21 11.08 14.25 8.88
CA GLU A 21 12.26 15.05 9.05
C GLU A 21 11.95 16.51 9.34
N GLU A 22 11.00 17.09 8.63
CA GLU A 22 10.73 18.52 8.71
C GLU A 22 9.69 18.90 9.75
N PHE A 23 8.68 18.08 9.95
CA PHE A 23 7.55 18.40 10.82
C PHE A 23 7.52 17.57 12.09
N LYS A 24 8.40 16.60 12.23
CA LYS A 24 8.53 15.75 13.43
C LYS A 24 7.21 15.10 13.85
N ILE A 25 6.45 14.67 12.88
CA ILE A 25 5.18 13.99 13.12
C ILE A 25 5.46 12.50 13.39
N PRO A 26 4.77 11.86 14.36
CA PRO A 26 4.96 10.44 14.61
C PRO A 26 4.78 9.61 13.33
N GLY A 27 5.65 8.63 13.14
CA GLY A 27 5.70 7.84 11.90
C GLY A 27 4.38 7.21 11.52
N LEU A 28 3.64 6.65 12.49
CA LEU A 28 2.35 6.02 12.22
C LEU A 28 1.30 7.04 11.73
N THR A 29 1.27 8.23 12.34
CA THR A 29 0.37 9.30 11.90
C THR A 29 0.68 9.72 10.47
N LEU A 30 1.97 9.86 10.15
CA LEU A 30 2.39 10.20 8.81
C LEU A 30 2.07 9.13 7.80
N MET A 31 2.29 7.89 8.18
CA MET A 31 1.97 6.75 7.36
C MET A 31 0.48 6.77 6.98
N ARG A 32 -0.38 7.08 7.97
CA ARG A 32 -1.82 7.19 7.72
C ARG A 32 -2.16 8.35 6.79
N ARG A 33 -1.55 9.51 7.01
CA ARG A 33 -1.77 10.69 6.17
C ARG A 33 -1.32 10.46 4.73
N ALA A 34 -0.15 9.85 4.57
CA ALA A 34 0.36 9.54 3.24
C ALA A 34 -0.55 8.55 2.52
N ALA A 35 -1.03 7.54 3.24
CA ALA A 35 -1.95 6.56 2.68
C ALA A 35 -3.27 7.20 2.28
N ASP A 36 -3.83 8.07 3.12
CA ASP A 36 -5.06 8.80 2.79
C ASP A 36 -4.88 9.64 1.53
N ALA A 37 -3.76 10.34 1.40
CA ALA A 37 -3.46 11.14 0.23
C ALA A 37 -3.34 10.27 -1.02
N CYS A 38 -2.68 9.12 -0.90
CA CYS A 38 -2.53 8.18 -1.99
C CYS A 38 -3.88 7.63 -2.44
N VAL A 39 -4.71 7.22 -1.50
CA VAL A 39 -6.05 6.74 -1.81
C VAL A 39 -6.89 7.83 -2.48
N GLY A 40 -6.78 9.06 -2.00
CA GLY A 40 -7.45 10.19 -2.63
C GLY A 40 -7.06 10.37 -4.09
N GLN A 41 -5.78 10.23 -4.41
CA GLN A 41 -5.29 10.29 -5.77
C GLN A 41 -5.79 9.12 -6.61
N ILE A 42 -5.80 7.92 -6.04
CA ILE A 42 -6.29 6.74 -6.74
C ILE A 42 -7.76 6.93 -7.12
N VAL A 43 -8.60 7.30 -6.17
CA VAL A 43 -10.02 7.46 -6.39
C VAL A 43 -10.30 8.60 -7.37
N PHE A 44 -9.54 9.68 -7.28
CA PHE A 44 -9.69 10.81 -8.18
C PHE A 44 -9.33 10.45 -9.63
N ARG A 45 -8.20 9.75 -9.81
CA ARG A 45 -7.72 9.40 -11.16
C ARG A 45 -8.51 8.25 -11.78
N TYR A 46 -8.99 7.34 -10.97
CA TYR A 46 -9.63 6.12 -11.43
C TYR A 46 -10.97 5.90 -10.73
N PRO A 47 -11.96 6.78 -10.98
CA PRO A 47 -13.24 6.72 -10.25
C PRO A 47 -14.06 5.47 -10.52
N GLN A 48 -13.72 4.72 -11.58
CA GLN A 48 -14.44 3.50 -11.94
C GLN A 48 -13.77 2.23 -11.41
N ILE A 49 -12.74 2.40 -10.58
CA ILE A 49 -11.98 1.24 -10.11
C ILE A 49 -12.81 0.39 -9.17
N GLY A 50 -12.83 -0.91 -9.38
CA GLY A 50 -13.55 -1.85 -8.53
C GLY A 50 -12.62 -2.72 -7.70
N GLU A 51 -11.61 -3.30 -8.35
CA GLU A 51 -10.68 -4.21 -7.70
C GLU A 51 -9.26 -3.67 -7.77
N VAL A 52 -8.52 -3.85 -6.68
CA VAL A 52 -7.15 -3.34 -6.54
C VAL A 52 -6.26 -4.46 -6.03
N THR A 53 -5.09 -4.58 -6.61
CA THR A 53 -4.08 -5.53 -6.15
C THR A 53 -2.92 -4.77 -5.55
N LEU A 54 -2.47 -5.20 -4.38
CA LEU A 54 -1.28 -4.64 -3.75
C LEU A 54 -0.23 -5.73 -3.56
N PHE A 55 1.04 -5.32 -3.63
CA PHE A 55 2.16 -6.16 -3.25
C PHE A 55 2.88 -5.46 -2.11
N CYS A 56 2.86 -6.07 -0.94
CA CYS A 56 3.49 -5.51 0.26
C CYS A 56 4.67 -6.37 0.68
N GLY A 57 5.82 -5.74 0.81
CA GLY A 57 7.06 -6.43 1.21
C GLY A 57 7.29 -6.40 2.72
N GLY A 58 8.56 -6.43 3.12
CA GLY A 58 8.93 -6.54 4.53
C GLY A 58 9.45 -5.27 5.19
N GLY A 59 9.58 -4.17 4.47
CA GLY A 59 10.12 -2.94 5.03
C GLY A 59 9.04 -1.94 5.47
N ASN A 60 9.46 -0.74 5.82
CA ASN A 60 8.53 0.33 6.21
C ASN A 60 7.52 0.64 5.11
N ASN A 61 7.94 0.49 3.88
CA ASN A 61 7.08 0.73 2.73
C ASN A 61 5.89 -0.23 2.68
N ALA A 62 6.02 -1.41 3.24
CA ALA A 62 4.92 -2.35 3.36
C ALA A 62 3.81 -1.77 4.23
N GLY A 63 4.18 -1.04 5.28
CA GLY A 63 3.20 -0.39 6.16
C GLY A 63 2.31 0.56 5.39
N ASP A 64 2.89 1.38 4.53
CA ASP A 64 2.13 2.28 3.67
C ASP A 64 1.14 1.50 2.81
N GLY A 65 1.60 0.41 2.21
CA GLY A 65 0.75 -0.45 1.39
C GLY A 65 -0.39 -1.08 2.16
N TYR A 66 -0.13 -1.55 3.37
CA TYR A 66 -1.16 -2.15 4.22
C TYR A 66 -2.24 -1.13 4.60
N ILE A 67 -1.86 0.11 4.91
CA ILE A 67 -2.85 1.12 5.25
C ILE A 67 -3.66 1.50 4.01
N ILE A 68 -3.01 1.66 2.86
CA ILE A 68 -3.73 1.93 1.60
C ILE A 68 -4.75 0.83 1.34
N ALA A 69 -4.35 -0.42 1.49
CA ALA A 69 -5.24 -1.56 1.28
C ALA A 69 -6.43 -1.51 2.23
N GLY A 70 -6.18 -1.24 3.51
CA GLY A 70 -7.24 -1.15 4.51
C GLY A 70 -8.23 -0.04 4.21
N ILE A 71 -7.75 1.13 3.84
CA ILE A 71 -8.61 2.26 3.51
C ILE A 71 -9.47 1.94 2.29
N LEU A 72 -8.88 1.38 1.25
CA LEU A 72 -9.61 1.00 0.05
C LEU A 72 -10.69 -0.04 0.36
N ALA A 73 -10.37 -1.03 1.19
CA ALA A 73 -11.33 -2.05 1.60
C ALA A 73 -12.49 -1.43 2.37
N GLU A 74 -12.20 -0.50 3.28
CA GLU A 74 -13.23 0.20 4.03
C GLU A 74 -14.13 1.07 3.15
N LYS A 75 -13.60 1.54 2.03
CA LYS A 75 -14.38 2.30 1.04
C LYS A 75 -15.23 1.40 0.13
N GLY A 76 -15.16 0.11 0.30
CA GLY A 76 -15.97 -0.83 -0.46
C GLY A 76 -15.31 -1.43 -1.69
N HIS A 77 -14.04 -1.14 -1.93
CA HIS A 77 -13.31 -1.77 -3.03
C HIS A 77 -12.93 -3.20 -2.68
N ARG A 78 -12.86 -4.05 -3.68
CA ARG A 78 -12.31 -5.39 -3.50
C ARG A 78 -10.80 -5.27 -3.56
N VAL A 79 -10.14 -5.65 -2.48
CA VAL A 79 -8.70 -5.47 -2.33
C VAL A 79 -8.05 -6.81 -2.10
N LEU A 80 -7.07 -7.12 -2.95
CA LEU A 80 -6.23 -8.30 -2.80
C LEU A 80 -4.81 -7.85 -2.47
N VAL A 81 -4.31 -8.29 -1.34
CA VAL A 81 -2.94 -7.97 -0.90
C VAL A 81 -2.09 -9.22 -0.98
N ASN A 82 -1.06 -9.17 -1.82
CA ASN A 82 -0.06 -10.22 -1.88
C ASN A 82 1.03 -9.89 -0.86
N VAL A 83 1.12 -10.68 0.18
CA VAL A 83 2.06 -10.48 1.28
C VAL A 83 3.36 -11.18 0.96
N VAL A 84 4.40 -10.40 0.70
CA VAL A 84 5.72 -10.92 0.34
C VAL A 84 6.61 -10.85 1.57
N GLY A 85 6.98 -12.00 2.09
CA GLY A 85 7.77 -12.09 3.31
C GLY A 85 6.93 -12.49 4.51
N ASP A 86 7.50 -12.34 5.70
CA ASP A 86 6.87 -12.75 6.95
C ASP A 86 6.35 -11.53 7.71
N PRO A 87 5.02 -11.40 7.90
CA PRO A 87 4.47 -10.27 8.64
C PRO A 87 4.97 -10.18 10.08
N ALA A 88 5.35 -11.30 10.69
CA ALA A 88 5.87 -11.31 12.05
C ALA A 88 7.21 -10.56 12.18
N LYS A 89 7.90 -10.33 11.06
CA LYS A 89 9.17 -9.61 11.03
C LYS A 89 9.03 -8.12 10.74
N LEU A 90 7.81 -7.63 10.60
CA LEU A 90 7.57 -6.21 10.35
C LEU A 90 7.95 -5.37 11.57
N GLY A 91 8.45 -4.15 11.32
CA GLY A 91 8.70 -3.18 12.37
C GLY A 91 7.39 -2.69 12.99
N SER A 92 7.49 -1.93 14.09
CA SER A 92 6.32 -1.59 14.90
C SER A 92 5.19 -0.91 14.12
N ASP A 93 5.51 0.12 13.35
CA ASP A 93 4.47 0.85 12.59
C ASP A 93 3.91 -0.01 11.47
N ALA A 94 4.77 -0.74 10.77
CA ALA A 94 4.34 -1.62 9.69
C ALA A 94 3.48 -2.77 10.21
N LEU A 95 3.77 -3.28 11.40
CA LEU A 95 2.96 -4.33 12.02
C LEU A 95 1.57 -3.83 12.37
N VAL A 96 1.48 -2.62 12.94
CA VAL A 96 0.18 -2.00 13.23
C VAL A 96 -0.62 -1.81 11.93
N ALA A 97 0.05 -1.37 10.87
CA ALA A 97 -0.57 -1.22 9.56
C ALA A 97 -1.08 -2.56 9.02
N TYR A 98 -0.29 -3.61 9.17
CA TYR A 98 -0.68 -4.95 8.76
C TYR A 98 -1.94 -5.42 9.51
N GLU A 99 -1.96 -5.24 10.82
CA GLU A 99 -3.11 -5.62 11.64
C GLU A 99 -4.36 -4.84 11.25
N TYR A 100 -4.21 -3.57 10.96
CA TYR A 100 -5.32 -2.75 10.45
C TYR A 100 -5.85 -3.31 9.12
N CYS A 101 -4.95 -3.62 8.19
CA CYS A 101 -5.32 -4.21 6.91
C CYS A 101 -6.07 -5.53 7.09
N GLU A 102 -5.54 -6.39 7.95
CA GLU A 102 -6.13 -7.69 8.23
C GLU A 102 -7.58 -7.57 8.73
N SER A 103 -7.85 -6.57 9.54
CA SER A 103 -9.19 -6.36 10.10
C SER A 103 -10.14 -5.60 9.17
N SER A 104 -9.63 -5.04 8.09
CA SER A 104 -10.41 -4.17 7.21
C SER A 104 -11.32 -4.89 6.21
N GLY A 105 -11.10 -6.17 6.03
CA GLY A 105 -11.82 -6.95 5.02
C GLY A 105 -11.04 -7.17 3.72
N ALA A 106 -9.82 -6.68 3.62
CA ALA A 106 -8.95 -6.97 2.48
C ALA A 106 -8.60 -8.47 2.48
N GLN A 107 -8.48 -9.04 1.29
CA GLN A 107 -8.06 -10.43 1.14
C GLN A 107 -6.52 -10.48 1.14
N LEU A 108 -5.95 -11.35 1.96
CA LEU A 108 -4.50 -11.52 2.05
C LEU A 108 -4.09 -12.85 1.41
N GLU A 109 -3.07 -12.82 0.58
CA GLU A 109 -2.48 -14.00 -0.04
C GLU A 109 -1.00 -14.07 0.29
N PHE A 110 -0.55 -15.23 0.76
CA PHE A 110 0.82 -15.40 1.24
C PHE A 110 1.71 -16.19 0.28
N ASP A 111 1.15 -17.15 -0.42
CA ASP A 111 1.91 -18.04 -1.30
C ASP A 111 1.43 -18.07 -2.73
N ASN A 112 0.16 -17.84 -2.94
CA ASN A 112 -0.46 -17.92 -4.26
C ASN A 112 -0.80 -16.52 -4.76
N PHE A 113 0.23 -15.80 -5.16
CA PHE A 113 0.08 -14.41 -5.56
C PHE A 113 -0.73 -14.31 -6.86
N GLN A 114 -1.61 -13.32 -6.87
CA GLN A 114 -2.52 -13.09 -7.98
C GLN A 114 -2.65 -11.60 -8.25
N ILE A 115 -3.09 -11.29 -9.45
CA ILE A 115 -3.43 -9.92 -9.84
C ILE A 115 -4.90 -9.90 -10.23
N VAL A 116 -5.65 -9.01 -9.59
CA VAL A 116 -7.07 -8.80 -9.90
C VAL A 116 -7.28 -7.32 -10.20
N GLY A 117 -8.24 -7.04 -11.07
CA GLY A 117 -8.56 -5.67 -11.43
C GLY A 117 -7.50 -5.02 -12.30
N ASP A 118 -7.54 -3.71 -12.38
CA ASP A 118 -6.70 -2.94 -13.28
C ASP A 118 -5.67 -2.05 -12.59
N LEU A 119 -5.71 -1.97 -11.27
CA LEU A 119 -4.77 -1.16 -10.52
C LEU A 119 -3.87 -2.04 -9.66
N ILE A 120 -2.58 -1.78 -9.77
CA ILE A 120 -1.58 -2.43 -8.93
C ILE A 120 -0.87 -1.36 -8.11
N VAL A 121 -0.81 -1.58 -6.80
CA VAL A 121 -0.04 -0.72 -5.90
C VAL A 121 1.19 -1.49 -5.45
N ASP A 122 2.36 -0.92 -5.75
CA ASP A 122 3.64 -1.55 -5.44
C ASP A 122 4.20 -0.98 -4.14
N ALA A 123 4.23 -1.81 -3.12
CA ALA A 123 4.80 -1.50 -1.82
C ALA A 123 5.87 -2.53 -1.43
N LEU A 124 6.60 -3.06 -2.40
CA LEU A 124 7.60 -4.09 -2.17
C LEU A 124 8.90 -3.53 -1.59
N LEU A 125 9.37 -2.41 -2.12
CA LEU A 125 10.63 -1.83 -1.73
C LEU A 125 10.43 -0.37 -1.32
N GLY A 126 11.19 0.06 -0.34
CA GLY A 126 11.03 1.38 0.23
C GLY A 126 11.51 2.49 -0.68
N THR A 127 12.74 2.41 -1.11
CA THR A 127 13.37 3.43 -1.93
C THR A 127 14.28 2.76 -2.95
N GLY A 128 14.69 3.51 -3.93
CA GLY A 128 15.64 3.04 -4.91
C GLY A 128 15.03 2.28 -6.07
N LEU A 129 13.84 1.77 -5.93
CA LEU A 129 13.12 1.20 -7.03
C LEU A 129 12.07 2.18 -7.48
N SER A 130 12.41 2.99 -8.45
CA SER A 130 11.52 3.99 -9.02
C SER A 130 10.98 3.43 -10.30
N GLY A 131 10.79 2.45 -10.58
CA GLY A 131 10.28 1.95 -11.82
C GLY A 131 9.04 1.13 -11.63
N LEU A 132 8.55 0.68 -12.70
CA LEU A 132 7.43 -0.20 -12.72
C LEU A 132 7.90 -1.60 -12.34
N VAL A 133 7.11 -2.28 -11.54
CA VAL A 133 7.26 -3.70 -11.37
C VAL A 133 6.69 -4.34 -12.63
N ARG A 134 7.49 -5.09 -13.29
CA ARG A 134 7.07 -5.73 -14.51
C ARG A 134 6.82 -7.20 -14.23
N GLY A 135 5.62 -7.56 -14.38
CA GLY A 135 5.23 -8.94 -14.24
C GLY A 135 5.38 -9.68 -15.54
#